data_c8f993ada17fb7081a6c2e9609bf3914
#
_entry.id   c8f993ada17fb7081a6c2e9609bf3914
#
_cell.length_a   1.000
_cell.length_b   1.000
_cell.length_c   1.000
_cell.angle_alpha   90.00
_cell.angle_beta   90.00
_cell.angle_gamma   90.00
#
_symmetry.space_group_name_H-M   'P 1'
#
loop_
_entity.id
_entity.type
_entity.pdbx_description
1 polymer ?
#
loop_
_entity_poly.entity_id
_entity_poly.type
_entity_poly.pdbx_seq_one_letter_code
_entity_poly.pdbx_strand_id
1 'polypeptide(L)'
;PIDYNIIKKRLNLFPYQQLYFSSFRYGNLRAVFPDCATVQERKLSSLQTEEQILLITGIASPDTIIRELEIHTRNIDLLAFSDHHNFSQRDLAQIKERFGKLRKGQRLIVTTEKDATRLICHQELDEGLKPFIYALPIEVEILQNQQDNFNQHIIGYVRENTRNGSLPERKDAHKS
;
A
#
# COMPACT_ATOMS: atom_id res chain seq x y z
N PRO A 1 -12.30 -8.74 20.05
CA PRO A 1 -13.17 -7.84 19.30
C PRO A 1 -12.98 -6.42 19.80
N ILE A 2 -12.86 -5.46 18.89
CA ILE A 2 -12.74 -4.04 19.23
C ILE A 2 -14.12 -3.55 19.67
N ASP A 3 -14.22 -2.96 20.86
CA ASP A 3 -15.46 -2.31 21.31
C ASP A 3 -15.45 -0.83 20.89
N TYR A 4 -16.09 -0.56 19.77
CA TYR A 4 -16.19 0.78 19.17
C TYR A 4 -16.91 1.79 20.10
N ASN A 5 -17.83 1.34 20.94
CA ASN A 5 -18.58 2.20 21.85
C ASN A 5 -17.69 2.69 23.00
N ILE A 6 -16.81 1.83 23.52
CA ILE A 6 -15.82 2.22 24.52
C ILE A 6 -14.87 3.28 23.95
N ILE A 7 -14.40 3.09 22.71
CA ILE A 7 -13.52 4.07 22.05
C ILE A 7 -14.21 5.41 21.90
N LYS A 8 -15.46 5.43 21.39
CA LYS A 8 -16.25 6.65 21.23
C LYS A 8 -16.41 7.39 22.57
N LYS A 9 -16.70 6.69 23.65
CA LYS A 9 -16.85 7.30 24.99
C LYS A 9 -15.56 7.90 25.53
N ARG A 10 -14.41 7.27 25.26
CA ARG A 10 -13.08 7.75 25.72
C ARG A 10 -12.58 8.99 25.01
N LEU A 11 -12.98 9.19 23.75
CA LEU A 11 -12.47 10.28 22.91
C LEU A 11 -13.11 11.63 23.22
N ASN A 12 -14.22 11.69 23.99
CA ASN A 12 -14.92 12.95 24.35
C ASN A 12 -15.11 13.90 23.17
N LEU A 13 -15.64 13.37 22.05
CA LEU A 13 -15.79 14.12 20.80
C LEU A 13 -16.75 15.30 20.97
N PHE A 14 -16.41 16.42 20.34
CA PHE A 14 -17.33 17.54 20.21
C PHE A 14 -18.49 17.18 19.27
N PRO A 15 -19.68 17.83 19.42
CA PRO A 15 -20.87 17.49 18.61
C PRO A 15 -20.70 17.56 17.10
N TYR A 16 -19.74 18.36 16.62
CA TYR A 16 -19.44 18.54 15.19
C TYR A 16 -18.38 17.55 14.67
N GLN A 17 -17.72 16.80 15.55
CA GLN A 17 -16.73 15.80 15.16
C GLN A 17 -17.39 14.46 14.88
N GLN A 18 -16.91 13.79 13.83
CA GLN A 18 -17.32 12.44 13.49
C GLN A 18 -16.13 11.47 13.61
N LEU A 19 -16.42 10.27 14.05
CA LEU A 19 -15.43 9.21 14.21
C LEU A 19 -15.74 8.09 13.23
N TYR A 20 -14.76 7.78 12.40
CA TYR A 20 -14.80 6.64 11.50
C TYR A 20 -13.72 5.64 11.89
N PHE A 21 -14.02 4.38 11.73
CA PHE A 21 -13.07 3.29 11.91
C PHE A 21 -12.73 2.73 10.54
N SER A 22 -11.46 2.45 10.33
CA SER A 22 -11.00 1.87 9.08
C SER A 22 -10.13 0.64 9.34
N SER A 23 -10.04 -0.23 8.34
CA SER A 23 -9.15 -1.38 8.30
C SER A 23 -8.45 -1.44 6.95
N PHE A 24 -7.32 -2.14 6.90
CA PHE A 24 -6.71 -2.51 5.63
C PHE A 24 -7.35 -3.79 5.09
N ARG A 25 -7.58 -3.80 3.79
CA ARG A 25 -7.96 -4.97 3.03
C ARG A 25 -6.89 -5.23 1.97
N TYR A 26 -6.37 -6.43 1.96
CA TYR A 26 -5.35 -6.84 0.99
C TYR A 26 -6.00 -7.50 -0.21
N GLY A 27 -5.54 -7.10 -1.40
CA GLY A 27 -6.00 -7.67 -2.67
C GLY A 27 -5.19 -8.88 -3.10
N ASN A 28 -5.42 -9.33 -4.32
CA ASN A 28 -4.60 -10.36 -4.93
C ASN A 28 -3.22 -9.80 -5.31
N LEU A 29 -2.20 -10.65 -5.27
CA LEU A 29 -0.87 -10.32 -5.76
C LEU A 29 -0.94 -10.06 -7.27
N ARG A 30 -0.48 -8.89 -7.73
CA ARG A 30 -0.45 -8.50 -9.15
C ARG A 30 0.98 -8.45 -9.65
N ALA A 31 1.26 -9.09 -10.78
CA ALA A 31 2.59 -9.05 -11.37
C ALA A 31 3.00 -7.60 -11.69
N VAL A 32 4.19 -7.20 -11.23
CA VAL A 32 4.75 -5.87 -11.50
C VAL A 32 5.19 -5.76 -12.96
N PHE A 33 5.63 -6.87 -13.55
CA PHE A 33 6.03 -7.00 -14.93
C PHE A 33 5.18 -8.07 -15.63
N PRO A 34 3.94 -7.74 -16.05
CA PRO A 34 2.99 -8.73 -16.57
C PRO A 34 3.49 -9.47 -17.81
N ASP A 35 4.28 -8.82 -18.68
CA ASP A 35 4.84 -9.45 -19.87
C ASP A 35 5.93 -10.49 -19.57
N CYS A 36 6.51 -10.45 -18.37
CA CYS A 36 7.54 -11.38 -17.91
C CYS A 36 6.96 -12.48 -16.99
N ALA A 37 5.81 -12.23 -16.36
CA ALA A 37 5.26 -13.11 -15.36
C ALA A 37 4.51 -14.30 -15.98
N THR A 38 4.70 -15.50 -15.40
CA THR A 38 3.93 -16.70 -15.77
C THR A 38 2.46 -16.57 -15.36
N VAL A 39 2.20 -15.93 -14.22
CA VAL A 39 0.87 -15.68 -13.66
C VAL A 39 0.74 -14.20 -13.35
N GLN A 40 -0.18 -13.51 -14.00
CA GLN A 40 -0.34 -12.07 -13.85
C GLN A 40 -1.00 -11.66 -12.53
N GLU A 41 -1.89 -12.51 -12.01
CA GLU A 41 -2.60 -12.27 -10.74
C GLU A 41 -2.69 -13.58 -9.94
N ARG A 42 -2.35 -13.52 -8.65
CA ARG A 42 -2.40 -14.65 -7.71
C ARG A 42 -3.20 -14.27 -6.47
N LYS A 43 -4.15 -15.11 -6.08
CA LYS A 43 -4.83 -14.98 -4.79
C LYS A 43 -3.85 -15.26 -3.66
N LEU A 44 -3.91 -14.48 -2.57
CA LEU A 44 -3.12 -14.76 -1.36
C LEU A 44 -3.39 -16.18 -0.84
N SER A 45 -4.66 -16.62 -0.89
CA SER A 45 -5.05 -17.98 -0.50
C SER A 45 -4.49 -19.11 -1.37
N SER A 46 -3.89 -18.79 -2.52
CA SER A 46 -3.21 -19.77 -3.37
C SER A 46 -1.73 -19.94 -3.05
N LEU A 47 -1.20 -19.14 -2.13
CA LEU A 47 0.17 -19.31 -1.64
C LEU A 47 0.27 -20.64 -0.88
N GLN A 48 1.38 -21.33 -1.09
CA GLN A 48 1.66 -22.59 -0.39
C GLN A 48 2.48 -22.31 0.86
N THR A 49 2.29 -23.09 1.90
CA THR A 49 3.00 -22.93 3.19
C THR A 49 4.53 -22.97 3.03
N GLU A 50 5.02 -23.71 2.04
CA GLU A 50 6.44 -23.87 1.72
C GLU A 50 7.01 -22.77 0.83
N GLU A 51 6.17 -21.94 0.24
CA GLU A 51 6.65 -20.81 -0.58
C GLU A 51 7.42 -19.81 0.27
N GLN A 52 8.51 -19.32 -0.29
CA GLN A 52 9.37 -18.34 0.35
C GLN A 52 9.14 -16.97 -0.28
N ILE A 53 8.87 -15.99 0.57
CA ILE A 53 8.61 -14.61 0.14
C ILE A 53 9.79 -13.73 0.54
N LEU A 54 10.40 -13.06 -0.44
CA LEU A 54 11.21 -11.88 -0.18
C LEU A 54 10.27 -10.67 -0.17
N LEU A 55 9.94 -10.14 1.00
CA LEU A 55 9.14 -8.94 1.14
C LEU A 55 10.04 -7.71 1.06
N ILE A 56 9.84 -6.89 0.04
CA ILE A 56 10.55 -5.62 -0.17
C ILE A 56 9.59 -4.50 0.13
N THR A 57 9.94 -3.61 1.04
CA THR A 57 9.07 -2.48 1.39
C THR A 57 9.83 -1.27 1.90
N GLY A 58 9.44 -0.08 1.42
CA GLY A 58 9.85 1.23 1.90
C GLY A 58 8.71 1.96 2.62
N ILE A 59 8.04 1.29 3.57
CA ILE A 59 7.01 1.87 4.43
C ILE A 59 7.44 1.84 5.90
N ALA A 60 6.90 2.77 6.68
CA ALA A 60 7.27 2.93 8.09
C ALA A 60 6.91 1.74 8.99
N SER A 61 5.83 1.02 8.68
CA SER A 61 5.35 -0.11 9.49
C SER A 61 4.95 -1.29 8.60
N PRO A 62 5.87 -2.21 8.31
CA PRO A 62 5.59 -3.39 7.49
C PRO A 62 4.80 -4.49 8.22
N ASP A 63 4.62 -4.37 9.54
CA ASP A 63 4.04 -5.43 10.39
C ASP A 63 2.67 -5.90 9.94
N THR A 64 1.84 -5.00 9.40
CA THR A 64 0.51 -5.36 8.93
C THR A 64 0.55 -6.24 7.68
N ILE A 65 1.48 -5.95 6.76
CA ILE A 65 1.72 -6.76 5.55
C ILE A 65 2.30 -8.13 5.95
N ILE A 66 3.26 -8.12 6.87
CA ILE A 66 3.89 -9.36 7.37
C ILE A 66 2.83 -10.28 7.96
N ARG A 67 1.97 -9.77 8.86
CA ARG A 67 0.89 -10.55 9.48
C ARG A 67 -0.08 -11.11 8.45
N GLU A 68 -0.41 -10.36 7.42
CA GLU A 68 -1.27 -10.85 6.34
C GLU A 68 -0.60 -12.00 5.57
N LEU A 69 0.67 -11.85 5.21
CA LEU A 69 1.41 -12.90 4.50
C LEU A 69 1.65 -14.12 5.38
N GLU A 70 1.83 -13.96 6.70
CA GLU A 70 2.03 -15.04 7.67
C GLU A 70 0.81 -15.97 7.80
N ILE A 71 -0.39 -15.51 7.41
CA ILE A 71 -1.57 -16.35 7.32
C ILE A 71 -1.37 -17.46 6.29
N HIS A 72 -0.55 -17.21 5.26
CA HIS A 72 -0.38 -18.07 4.09
C HIS A 72 0.95 -18.85 4.09
N THR A 73 2.04 -18.20 4.54
CA THR A 73 3.37 -18.84 4.63
C THR A 73 4.14 -18.32 5.83
N ARG A 74 5.03 -19.16 6.39
CA ARG A 74 5.94 -18.78 7.49
C ARG A 74 7.34 -18.38 7.01
N ASN A 75 7.58 -18.44 5.72
CA ASN A 75 8.91 -18.27 5.13
C ASN A 75 9.02 -16.88 4.49
N ILE A 76 9.00 -15.84 5.32
CA ILE A 76 9.09 -14.44 4.88
C ILE A 76 10.46 -13.89 5.24
N ASP A 77 11.21 -13.45 4.23
CA ASP A 77 12.45 -12.71 4.36
C ASP A 77 12.18 -11.23 4.12
N LEU A 78 12.32 -10.38 5.15
CA LEU A 78 12.04 -8.96 5.06
C LEU A 78 13.28 -8.18 4.64
N LEU A 79 13.15 -7.40 3.57
CA LEU A 79 14.11 -6.38 3.16
C LEU A 79 13.43 -5.01 3.24
N ALA A 80 13.54 -4.39 4.41
CA ALA A 80 12.95 -3.08 4.69
C ALA A 80 13.89 -1.94 4.31
N PHE A 81 13.35 -0.92 3.66
CA PHE A 81 13.99 0.34 3.35
C PHE A 81 13.31 1.49 4.09
N SER A 82 13.93 2.65 4.12
CA SER A 82 13.29 3.86 4.66
C SER A 82 12.06 4.27 3.84
N ASP A 83 11.13 4.99 4.46
CA ASP A 83 10.01 5.55 3.69
C ASP A 83 10.52 6.50 2.60
N HIS A 84 9.84 6.50 1.46
CA HIS A 84 10.24 7.24 0.26
C HIS A 84 11.61 6.86 -0.33
N HIS A 85 12.12 5.65 -0.03
CA HIS A 85 13.39 5.17 -0.53
C HIS A 85 13.42 5.10 -2.08
N ASN A 86 14.48 5.64 -2.67
CA ASN A 86 14.80 5.45 -4.08
C ASN A 86 15.83 4.32 -4.19
N PHE A 87 15.47 3.26 -4.88
CA PHE A 87 16.34 2.09 -5.02
C PHE A 87 17.62 2.46 -5.77
N SER A 88 18.76 2.16 -5.17
CA SER A 88 20.07 2.29 -5.80
C SER A 88 20.50 0.97 -6.47
N GLN A 89 21.55 1.00 -7.28
CA GLN A 89 22.17 -0.21 -7.84
C GLN A 89 22.58 -1.21 -6.74
N ARG A 90 23.04 -0.71 -5.61
CA ARG A 90 23.40 -1.53 -4.45
C ARG A 90 22.18 -2.24 -3.87
N ASP A 91 21.04 -1.57 -3.81
CA ASP A 91 19.79 -2.16 -3.32
C ASP A 91 19.30 -3.23 -4.29
N LEU A 92 19.36 -2.98 -5.59
CA LEU A 92 18.99 -3.97 -6.61
C LEU A 92 19.90 -5.22 -6.54
N ALA A 93 21.21 -5.01 -6.32
CA ALA A 93 22.14 -6.13 -6.11
C ALA A 93 21.81 -6.92 -4.83
N GLN A 94 21.44 -6.25 -3.75
CA GLN A 94 21.01 -6.88 -2.49
C GLN A 94 19.71 -7.68 -2.68
N ILE A 95 18.73 -7.14 -3.40
CA ILE A 95 17.49 -7.84 -3.76
C ILE A 95 17.82 -9.13 -4.51
N LYS A 96 18.67 -9.04 -5.53
CA LYS A 96 19.09 -10.19 -6.33
C LYS A 96 19.79 -11.25 -5.48
N GLU A 97 20.71 -10.84 -4.63
CA GLU A 97 21.44 -11.73 -3.72
C GLU A 97 20.50 -12.47 -2.76
N ARG A 98 19.61 -11.72 -2.07
CA ARG A 98 18.67 -12.32 -1.11
C ARG A 98 17.69 -13.27 -1.79
N PHE A 99 17.12 -12.86 -2.94
CA PHE A 99 16.24 -13.73 -3.72
C PHE A 99 16.97 -15.00 -4.20
N GLY A 100 18.25 -14.87 -4.54
CA GLY A 100 19.10 -16.00 -4.95
C GLY A 100 19.28 -17.06 -3.87
N LYS A 101 19.19 -16.69 -2.60
CA LYS A 101 19.30 -17.59 -1.43
C LYS A 101 18.01 -18.38 -1.17
N LEU A 102 16.87 -17.93 -1.70
CA LEU A 102 15.59 -18.62 -1.54
C LEU A 102 15.55 -19.89 -2.41
N ARG A 103 14.77 -20.88 -1.97
CA ARG A 103 14.63 -22.18 -2.66
C ARG A 103 14.00 -21.98 -4.04
N LYS A 104 14.65 -22.48 -5.06
CA LYS A 104 14.17 -22.42 -6.45
C LYS A 104 12.82 -23.14 -6.60
N GLY A 105 11.93 -22.56 -7.41
CA GLY A 105 10.62 -23.13 -7.74
C GLY A 105 9.50 -22.82 -6.74
N GLN A 106 9.83 -22.34 -5.54
CA GLN A 106 8.86 -22.01 -4.48
C GLN A 106 9.19 -20.65 -3.85
N ARG A 107 9.42 -19.64 -4.68
CA ARG A 107 9.83 -18.31 -4.21
C ARG A 107 9.20 -17.20 -5.04
N LEU A 108 8.92 -16.09 -4.39
CA LEU A 108 8.45 -14.88 -5.02
C LEU A 108 8.97 -13.65 -4.26
N ILE A 109 8.93 -12.50 -4.94
CA ILE A 109 9.17 -11.18 -4.36
C ILE A 109 7.82 -10.51 -4.21
N VAL A 110 7.51 -10.04 -3.02
CA VAL A 110 6.31 -9.23 -2.77
C VAL A 110 6.73 -7.84 -2.38
N THR A 111 6.05 -6.84 -2.93
CA THR A 111 6.29 -5.43 -2.62
C THR A 111 4.98 -4.66 -2.53
N THR A 112 5.01 -3.41 -2.07
CA THR A 112 3.83 -2.53 -2.10
C THR A 112 3.62 -1.96 -3.51
N GLU A 113 2.41 -1.49 -3.84
CA GLU A 113 2.15 -0.82 -5.13
C GLU A 113 3.03 0.43 -5.30
N LYS A 114 3.26 1.16 -4.22
CA LYS A 114 4.14 2.35 -4.18
C LYS A 114 5.59 1.99 -4.56
N ASP A 115 6.13 0.93 -3.98
CA ASP A 115 7.51 0.52 -4.23
C ASP A 115 7.63 -0.19 -5.59
N ALA A 116 6.59 -0.89 -6.05
CA ALA A 116 6.51 -1.47 -7.39
C ALA A 116 6.69 -0.41 -8.48
N THR A 117 6.01 0.75 -8.36
CA THR A 117 6.15 1.84 -9.33
C THR A 117 7.58 2.38 -9.41
N ARG A 118 8.32 2.34 -8.31
CA ARG A 118 9.73 2.72 -8.26
C ARG A 118 10.62 1.67 -8.91
N LEU A 119 10.37 0.38 -8.62
CA LEU A 119 11.14 -0.72 -9.22
C LEU A 119 10.98 -0.77 -10.75
N ILE A 120 9.80 -0.48 -11.29
CA ILE A 120 9.54 -0.43 -12.74
C ILE A 120 10.45 0.59 -13.44
N CYS A 121 10.74 1.71 -12.79
CA CYS A 121 11.58 2.77 -13.37
C CYS A 121 13.07 2.41 -13.47
N HIS A 122 13.52 1.31 -12.83
CA HIS A 122 14.92 0.92 -12.84
C HIS A 122 15.26 0.00 -14.01
N GLN A 123 15.95 0.58 -15.01
CA GLN A 123 16.45 -0.19 -16.18
C GLN A 123 17.49 -1.25 -15.80
N GLU A 124 18.15 -1.09 -14.65
CA GLU A 124 19.20 -1.97 -14.13
C GLU A 124 18.64 -3.15 -13.32
N LEU A 125 17.32 -3.24 -13.14
CA LEU A 125 16.70 -4.38 -12.49
C LEU A 125 16.95 -5.65 -13.30
N ASP A 126 17.49 -6.67 -12.64
CA ASP A 126 17.82 -7.94 -13.29
C ASP A 126 16.58 -8.58 -13.93
N GLU A 127 16.68 -8.89 -15.25
CA GLU A 127 15.59 -9.48 -16.04
C GLU A 127 15.11 -10.82 -15.44
N GLY A 128 16.01 -11.57 -14.81
CA GLY A 128 15.69 -12.85 -14.16
C GLY A 128 14.84 -12.70 -12.88
N LEU A 129 14.71 -11.50 -12.32
CA LEU A 129 13.84 -11.22 -11.17
C LEU A 129 12.42 -10.85 -11.57
N LYS A 130 12.25 -10.18 -12.71
CA LYS A 130 10.97 -9.62 -13.15
C LYS A 130 9.80 -10.59 -13.12
N PRO A 131 9.95 -11.89 -13.52
CA PRO A 131 8.85 -12.85 -13.48
C PRO A 131 8.32 -13.17 -12.08
N PHE A 132 9.08 -12.84 -11.04
CA PHE A 132 8.79 -13.21 -9.64
C PHE A 132 8.32 -12.03 -8.80
N ILE A 133 8.27 -10.80 -9.34
CA ILE A 133 7.93 -9.59 -8.58
C ILE A 133 6.43 -9.33 -8.67
N TYR A 134 5.78 -9.29 -7.51
CA TYR A 134 4.36 -9.03 -7.36
C TYR A 134 4.13 -7.86 -6.41
N ALA A 135 3.22 -6.98 -6.77
CA ALA A 135 2.69 -5.96 -5.87
C ALA A 135 1.51 -6.52 -5.08
N LEU A 136 1.46 -6.19 -3.80
CA LEU A 136 0.32 -6.47 -2.93
C LEU A 136 -0.53 -5.20 -2.81
N PRO A 137 -1.71 -5.13 -3.43
CA PRO A 137 -2.62 -4.00 -3.30
C PRO A 137 -3.18 -3.92 -1.89
N ILE A 138 -3.26 -2.68 -1.38
CA ILE A 138 -3.80 -2.39 -0.06
C ILE A 138 -4.90 -1.35 -0.22
N GLU A 139 -6.11 -1.68 0.20
CA GLU A 139 -7.26 -0.79 0.20
C GLU A 139 -7.63 -0.44 1.63
N VAL A 140 -8.12 0.78 1.82
CA VAL A 140 -8.70 1.21 3.10
C VAL A 140 -10.20 1.00 3.04
N GLU A 141 -10.73 0.20 3.96
CA GLU A 141 -12.16 -0.05 4.12
C GLU A 141 -12.68 0.70 5.33
N ILE A 142 -13.75 1.47 5.17
CA ILE A 142 -14.45 2.11 6.29
C ILE A 142 -15.42 1.11 6.90
N LEU A 143 -15.22 0.86 8.19
CA LEU A 143 -15.97 -0.14 8.94
C LEU A 143 -17.38 0.35 9.34
N GLN A 144 -18.20 -0.57 9.85
CA GLN A 144 -19.55 -0.30 10.37
C GLN A 144 -20.54 0.20 9.30
N ASN A 145 -20.34 -0.17 8.03
CA ASN A 145 -21.18 0.26 6.89
C ASN A 145 -21.25 1.80 6.76
N GLN A 146 -20.20 2.50 7.18
CA GLN A 146 -20.16 3.97 7.16
C GLN A 146 -19.44 4.56 5.93
N GLN A 147 -19.11 3.77 4.92
CA GLN A 147 -18.41 4.22 3.72
C GLN A 147 -19.10 5.38 3.01
N ASP A 148 -20.43 5.28 2.79
CA ASP A 148 -21.19 6.31 2.11
C ASP A 148 -21.26 7.60 2.94
N ASN A 149 -21.45 7.47 4.25
CA ASN A 149 -21.47 8.60 5.17
C ASN A 149 -20.11 9.32 5.20
N PHE A 150 -19.03 8.55 5.26
CA PHE A 150 -17.66 9.09 5.17
C PHE A 150 -17.45 9.84 3.85
N ASN A 151 -17.80 9.25 2.72
CA ASN A 151 -17.66 9.87 1.41
C ASN A 151 -18.47 11.18 1.30
N GLN A 152 -19.72 11.17 1.76
CA GLN A 152 -20.57 12.37 1.76
C GLN A 152 -19.97 13.48 2.62
N HIS A 153 -19.43 13.14 3.78
CA HIS A 153 -18.81 14.10 4.68
C HIS A 153 -17.57 14.76 4.05
N ILE A 154 -16.68 13.95 3.45
CA ILE A 154 -15.49 14.47 2.76
C ILE A 154 -15.89 15.34 1.55
N ILE A 155 -16.83 14.90 0.73
CA ILE A 155 -17.30 15.65 -0.44
C ILE A 155 -17.95 16.97 0.00
N GLY A 156 -18.75 16.95 1.06
CA GLY A 156 -19.36 18.15 1.64
C GLY A 156 -18.31 19.16 2.07
N TYR A 157 -17.32 18.71 2.84
CA TYR A 157 -16.21 19.55 3.29
C TYR A 157 -15.42 20.18 2.13
N VAL A 158 -15.10 19.41 1.10
CA VAL A 158 -14.39 19.92 -0.09
C VAL A 158 -15.22 20.98 -0.80
N ARG A 159 -16.53 20.74 -1.01
CA ARG A 159 -17.42 21.68 -1.69
C ARG A 159 -17.58 23.01 -0.93
N GLU A 160 -17.69 22.97 0.38
CA GLU A 160 -17.79 24.17 1.22
C GLU A 160 -16.50 24.99 1.16
N ASN A 161 -15.35 24.36 1.25
CA ASN A 161 -14.06 25.05 1.20
C ASN A 161 -13.72 25.56 -0.21
N THR A 162 -14.15 24.90 -1.27
CA THR A 162 -13.97 25.41 -2.65
C THR A 162 -14.81 26.66 -2.90
N ARG A 163 -16.02 26.75 -2.33
CA ARG A 163 -16.86 27.94 -2.41
C ARG A 163 -16.28 29.12 -1.63
N ASN A 164 -15.64 28.88 -0.50
CA ASN A 164 -15.00 29.92 0.32
C ASN A 164 -13.62 30.34 -0.22
N GLY A 165 -13.04 29.60 -1.16
CA GLY A 165 -11.74 29.84 -1.79
C GLY A 165 -11.77 30.71 -3.05
N SER A 166 -12.92 31.22 -3.51
CA SER A 166 -13.00 32.21 -4.58
C SER A 166 -12.48 33.54 -4.04
N LEU A 167 -11.21 33.83 -4.28
CA LEU A 167 -10.59 35.12 -4.03
C LEU A 167 -11.44 36.21 -4.73
N PRO A 168 -11.75 37.35 -4.05
CA PRO A 168 -12.41 38.45 -4.70
C PRO A 168 -11.51 38.95 -5.84
N GLU A 169 -12.05 39.03 -7.06
CA GLU A 169 -11.39 39.68 -8.20
C GLU A 169 -10.89 41.08 -7.77
N ARG A 170 -9.57 41.28 -7.87
CA ARG A 170 -8.99 42.62 -7.77
C ARG A 170 -9.59 43.46 -8.90
N LYS A 171 -10.52 44.33 -8.54
CA LYS A 171 -10.91 45.43 -9.43
C LYS A 171 -9.70 46.34 -9.55
N ASP A 172 -8.99 46.21 -10.64
CA ASP A 172 -7.99 47.21 -11.03
C ASP A 172 -8.69 48.55 -11.24
N ALA A 173 -8.49 49.42 -10.26
CA ALA A 173 -8.87 50.80 -10.38
C ALA A 173 -7.85 51.52 -11.29
N HIS A 174 -8.11 51.49 -12.60
CA HIS A 174 -7.61 52.53 -13.49
C HIS A 174 -8.47 53.78 -13.27
N LYS A 175 -7.89 54.80 -12.67
CA LYS A 175 -8.32 56.18 -12.83
C LYS A 175 -7.08 57.08 -12.95
N SER A 176 -6.94 57.56 -14.17
CA SER A 176 -6.49 58.90 -14.60
C SER A 176 -5.27 59.48 -13.89
#